data_4ecd151e61f30b2b78dc2dc9d5ac4743
#
_entry.id   4ecd151e61f30b2b78dc2dc9d5ac4743
#
_cell.length_a   1.000
_cell.length_b   1.000
_cell.length_c   1.000
_cell.angle_alpha   90.00
_cell.angle_beta   90.00
_cell.angle_gamma   90.00
#
_symmetry.space_group_name_H-M   'P 1'
#
loop_
_entity.id
_entity.type
_entity.pdbx_description
1 polymer ?
#
loop_
_entity_poly.entity_id
_entity_poly.type
_entity_poly.pdbx_seq_one_letter_code
_entity_poly.pdbx_strand_id
1 'polypeptide(L)'
;TLSELMLLLEAVDQPLLHTPSVLEFASGHGRFTRHLVKALGPGRVTVSDVVPDAVHFATQTFGVQGLMSASVPEEVQWPQRYSLVFVLSLFSHLPRSTWARWLKVLWDAVEPGGLLVFTTHGVKAAAFDHVTLDEEGYFFAPSSESTAIDGQEYGTAFTSEPFVLARIEETVGTKSLVHQSLVHFWNHQDAYVLRKR
;
A
#
# COMPACT_ATOMS: atom_id res chain seq x y z
N THR A 1 11.91 -4.79 -6.62
CA THR A 1 10.72 -4.00 -6.18
C THR A 1 10.80 -2.54 -6.63
N LEU A 2 11.90 -1.80 -6.45
CA LEU A 2 11.98 -0.42 -6.95
C LEU A 2 11.83 -0.36 -8.49
N SER A 3 12.50 -1.23 -9.21
CA SER A 3 12.39 -1.31 -10.68
C SER A 3 10.96 -1.62 -11.13
N GLU A 4 10.27 -2.49 -10.42
CA GLU A 4 8.86 -2.83 -10.69
C GLU A 4 7.95 -1.62 -10.44
N LEU A 5 8.16 -0.87 -9.34
CA LEU A 5 7.43 0.37 -9.10
C LEU A 5 7.69 1.40 -10.21
N MET A 6 8.96 1.55 -10.64
CA MET A 6 9.29 2.45 -11.74
C MET A 6 8.57 2.07 -13.03
N LEU A 7 8.55 0.79 -13.39
CA LEU A 7 7.83 0.29 -14.57
C LEU A 7 6.31 0.53 -14.49
N LEU A 8 5.70 0.31 -13.32
CA LEU A 8 4.27 0.61 -13.10
C LEU A 8 3.96 2.10 -13.33
N LEU A 9 4.82 2.98 -12.82
CA LEU A 9 4.63 4.42 -12.93
C LEU A 9 4.91 4.94 -14.35
N GLU A 10 5.88 4.36 -15.06
CA GLU A 10 6.12 4.65 -16.48
C GLU A 10 4.95 4.20 -17.36
N ALA A 11 4.32 3.05 -17.06
CA ALA A 11 3.15 2.54 -17.79
C ALA A 11 1.93 3.48 -17.71
N VAL A 12 1.91 4.40 -16.75
CA VAL A 12 0.84 5.41 -16.58
C VAL A 12 1.33 6.84 -16.83
N ASP A 13 2.44 7.02 -17.54
CA ASP A 13 3.03 8.32 -17.89
C ASP A 13 3.33 9.23 -16.69
N GLN A 14 3.72 8.64 -15.55
CA GLN A 14 4.07 9.37 -14.34
C GLN A 14 5.34 8.80 -13.69
N PRO A 15 6.52 8.95 -14.32
CA PRO A 15 7.76 8.35 -13.86
C PRO A 15 8.12 8.72 -12.43
N LEU A 16 8.61 7.76 -11.64
CA LEU A 16 8.97 7.95 -10.23
C LEU A 16 9.90 9.13 -10.00
N LEU A 17 10.91 9.31 -10.85
CA LEU A 17 11.92 10.38 -10.67
C LEU A 17 11.34 11.79 -10.81
N HIS A 18 10.19 11.94 -11.45
CA HIS A 18 9.48 13.21 -11.60
C HIS A 18 8.42 13.44 -10.51
N THR A 19 8.22 12.48 -9.61
CA THR A 19 7.23 12.57 -8.53
C THR A 19 7.69 13.60 -7.46
N PRO A 20 6.92 14.67 -7.21
CA PRO A 20 7.32 15.73 -6.27
C PRO A 20 7.27 15.29 -4.81
N SER A 21 6.30 14.47 -4.43
CA SER A 21 6.11 14.00 -3.06
C SER A 21 5.60 12.57 -3.02
N VAL A 22 6.19 11.77 -2.15
CA VAL A 22 5.84 10.35 -1.95
C VAL A 22 5.51 10.10 -0.49
N LEU A 23 4.38 9.45 -0.25
CA LEU A 23 4.05 8.81 1.02
C LEU A 23 4.27 7.30 0.86
N GLU A 24 5.20 6.73 1.61
CA GLU A 24 5.30 5.29 1.83
C GLU A 24 4.53 4.95 3.11
N PHE A 25 3.38 4.29 2.95
CA PHE A 25 2.50 3.90 4.06
C PHE A 25 2.73 2.45 4.45
N ALA A 26 2.66 2.15 5.75
CA ALA A 26 3.06 0.87 6.34
C ALA A 26 4.53 0.54 6.00
N SER A 27 5.40 1.52 6.20
CA SER A 27 6.81 1.49 5.76
C SER A 27 7.69 0.53 6.57
N GLY A 28 7.22 0.10 7.75
CA GLY A 28 8.04 -0.63 8.70
C GLY A 28 9.33 0.12 9.01
N HIS A 29 10.41 -0.61 9.22
CA HIS A 29 11.75 -0.06 9.44
C HIS A 29 12.46 0.39 8.15
N GLY A 30 11.69 0.75 7.09
CA GLY A 30 12.23 1.37 5.89
C GLY A 30 12.98 0.45 4.94
N ARG A 31 12.58 -0.82 4.87
CA ARG A 31 13.14 -1.78 3.90
C ARG A 31 13.09 -1.23 2.47
N PHE A 32 12.00 -0.58 2.12
CA PHE A 32 11.81 0.03 0.80
C PHE A 32 12.19 1.52 0.80
N THR A 33 11.96 2.25 1.88
CA THR A 33 12.32 3.67 2.07
C THR A 33 13.75 3.99 1.62
N ARG A 34 14.72 3.15 1.97
CA ARG A 34 16.14 3.32 1.58
C ARG A 34 16.33 3.43 0.07
N HIS A 35 15.49 2.76 -0.72
CA HIS A 35 15.53 2.80 -2.18
C HIS A 35 14.86 4.05 -2.72
N LEU A 36 13.72 4.46 -2.13
CA LEU A 36 13.05 5.72 -2.47
C LEU A 36 13.98 6.92 -2.20
N VAL A 37 14.61 6.95 -1.03
CA VAL A 37 15.54 8.04 -0.66
C VAL A 37 16.74 8.10 -1.60
N LYS A 38 17.28 6.94 -2.01
CA LYS A 38 18.38 6.90 -2.97
C LYS A 38 17.97 7.45 -4.35
N ALA A 39 16.73 7.21 -4.77
CA ALA A 39 16.22 7.65 -6.07
C ALA A 39 15.76 9.12 -6.06
N LEU A 40 15.13 9.57 -4.97
CA LEU A 40 14.40 10.83 -4.91
C LEU A 40 15.05 11.88 -4.00
N GLY A 41 15.90 11.47 -3.08
CA GLY A 41 16.34 12.27 -1.95
C GLY A 41 15.32 12.29 -0.80
N PRO A 42 15.77 12.49 0.45
CA PRO A 42 14.92 12.38 1.63
C PRO A 42 13.80 13.42 1.69
N GLY A 43 14.03 14.61 1.14
CA GLY A 43 13.05 15.71 1.19
C GLY A 43 11.75 15.47 0.42
N ARG A 44 11.71 14.46 -0.46
CA ARG A 44 10.50 14.08 -1.22
C ARG A 44 9.78 12.87 -0.65
N VAL A 45 10.34 12.23 0.40
CA VAL A 45 9.80 10.99 0.96
C VAL A 45 9.27 11.24 2.36
N THR A 46 8.03 10.85 2.58
CA THR A 46 7.39 10.76 3.89
C THR A 46 7.09 9.29 4.15
N VAL A 47 7.39 8.80 5.36
CA VAL A 47 7.03 7.46 5.81
C VAL A 47 5.90 7.54 6.83
N SER A 48 5.05 6.53 6.85
CA SER A 48 4.03 6.39 7.88
C SER A 48 3.92 4.94 8.32
N ASP A 49 3.86 4.74 9.62
CA ASP A 49 3.65 3.42 10.22
C ASP A 49 2.93 3.56 11.56
N VAL A 50 2.28 2.48 12.02
CA VAL A 50 1.61 2.42 13.32
C VAL A 50 2.60 2.10 14.45
N VAL A 51 3.78 1.57 14.11
CA VAL A 51 4.84 1.21 15.06
C VAL A 51 5.78 2.41 15.27
N PRO A 52 5.78 3.05 16.49
CA PRO A 52 6.58 4.25 16.73
C PRO A 52 8.08 4.08 16.46
N ASP A 53 8.64 2.92 16.87
CA ASP A 53 10.06 2.63 16.66
C ASP A 53 10.43 2.54 15.18
N ALA A 54 9.53 2.06 14.34
CA ALA A 54 9.74 2.00 12.89
C ALA A 54 9.83 3.39 12.27
N VAL A 55 8.90 4.28 12.64
CA VAL A 55 8.90 5.68 12.19
C VAL A 55 10.14 6.40 12.70
N HIS A 56 10.46 6.25 13.99
CA HIS A 56 11.67 6.84 14.58
C HIS A 56 12.95 6.37 13.87
N PHE A 57 13.09 5.06 13.66
CA PHE A 57 14.23 4.50 12.94
C PHE A 57 14.37 5.07 11.52
N ALA A 58 13.26 5.11 10.77
CA ALA A 58 13.29 5.60 9.39
C ALA A 58 13.68 7.09 9.32
N THR A 59 13.14 7.93 10.20
CA THR A 59 13.47 9.35 10.26
C THR A 59 14.92 9.60 10.63
N GLN A 60 15.46 8.88 11.62
CA GLN A 60 16.86 9.04 12.05
C GLN A 60 17.84 8.48 11.02
N THR A 61 17.51 7.34 10.39
CA THR A 61 18.43 6.63 9.50
C THR A 61 18.45 7.24 8.09
N PHE A 62 17.29 7.65 7.58
CA PHE A 62 17.15 8.07 6.18
C PHE A 62 16.90 9.58 6.02
N GLY A 63 16.68 10.32 7.12
CA GLY A 63 16.42 11.76 7.08
C GLY A 63 15.07 12.14 6.45
N VAL A 64 14.13 11.22 6.40
CA VAL A 64 12.79 11.42 5.82
C VAL A 64 11.83 12.04 6.83
N GLN A 65 10.72 12.58 6.37
CA GLN A 65 9.60 12.95 7.24
C GLN A 65 8.88 11.70 7.75
N GLY A 66 8.50 11.69 9.02
CA GLY A 66 7.76 10.59 9.65
C GLY A 66 6.38 11.04 10.11
N LEU A 67 5.38 10.21 9.87
CA LEU A 67 4.02 10.37 10.35
C LEU A 67 3.60 9.13 11.13
N MET A 68 3.04 9.32 12.32
CA MET A 68 2.39 8.22 13.01
C MET A 68 1.06 7.89 12.32
N SER A 69 0.87 6.61 12.04
CA SER A 69 -0.42 6.07 11.64
C SER A 69 -1.25 5.69 12.87
N ALA A 70 -2.45 5.16 12.63
CA ALA A 70 -3.32 4.58 13.64
C ALA A 70 -3.71 3.15 13.24
N SER A 71 -4.19 2.34 14.18
CA SER A 71 -4.75 1.01 13.88
C SER A 71 -6.16 1.12 13.27
N VAL A 72 -6.89 2.19 13.60
CA VAL A 72 -8.21 2.49 13.04
C VAL A 72 -8.05 3.44 11.85
N PRO A 73 -8.52 3.08 10.65
CA PRO A 73 -8.29 3.88 9.44
C PRO A 73 -8.71 5.35 9.58
N GLU A 74 -9.89 5.61 10.14
CA GLU A 74 -10.49 6.94 10.24
C GLU A 74 -9.79 7.87 11.25
N GLU A 75 -8.93 7.34 12.08
CA GLU A 75 -8.10 8.12 13.02
C GLU A 75 -6.85 8.70 12.37
N VAL A 76 -6.49 8.21 11.17
CA VAL A 76 -5.32 8.71 10.44
C VAL A 76 -5.60 10.12 9.92
N GLN A 77 -4.70 11.04 10.21
CA GLN A 77 -4.79 12.43 9.76
C GLN A 77 -3.64 12.75 8.78
N TRP A 78 -3.99 13.31 7.65
CA TRP A 78 -3.03 13.70 6.63
C TRP A 78 -2.70 15.19 6.73
N PRO A 79 -1.45 15.59 7.06
CA PRO A 79 -1.06 17.00 7.13
C PRO A 79 -1.00 17.65 5.75
N GLN A 80 -0.87 16.83 4.71
CA GLN A 80 -0.86 17.23 3.30
C GLN A 80 -1.35 16.08 2.41
N ARG A 81 -1.47 16.33 1.12
CA ARG A 81 -1.67 15.30 0.09
C ARG A 81 -0.38 15.05 -0.66
N TYR A 82 -0.28 13.90 -1.31
CA TYR A 82 0.92 13.41 -1.96
C TYR A 82 0.66 13.07 -3.43
N SER A 83 1.67 13.32 -4.27
CA SER A 83 1.61 12.96 -5.69
C SER A 83 1.64 11.45 -5.91
N LEU A 84 2.28 10.71 -4.98
CA LEU A 84 2.27 9.25 -4.94
C LEU A 84 2.07 8.78 -3.50
N VAL A 85 1.05 7.95 -3.30
CA VAL A 85 0.90 7.13 -2.10
C VAL A 85 1.25 5.70 -2.49
N PHE A 86 2.30 5.15 -1.90
CA PHE A 86 2.77 3.79 -2.14
C PHE A 86 2.58 2.92 -0.91
N VAL A 87 1.95 1.76 -1.09
CA VAL A 87 1.55 0.86 0.00
C VAL A 87 1.96 -0.56 -0.37
N LEU A 88 3.08 -1.01 0.17
CA LEU A 88 3.59 -2.36 -0.05
C LEU A 88 3.12 -3.30 1.05
N SER A 89 2.42 -4.36 0.66
CA SER A 89 2.02 -5.48 1.53
C SER A 89 1.04 -5.17 2.67
N LEU A 90 0.44 -3.99 2.78
CA LEU A 90 -0.59 -3.75 3.81
C LEU A 90 -1.87 -4.54 3.52
N PHE A 91 -2.38 -4.46 2.27
CA PHE A 91 -3.65 -5.11 1.89
C PHE A 91 -3.58 -6.64 1.88
N SER A 92 -2.39 -7.21 1.96
CA SER A 92 -2.16 -8.63 2.19
C SER A 92 -2.28 -9.05 3.66
N HIS A 93 -2.62 -8.11 4.56
CA HIS A 93 -2.74 -8.34 6.00
C HIS A 93 -4.05 -7.82 6.61
N LEU A 94 -4.88 -7.12 5.85
CA LEU A 94 -6.09 -6.47 6.37
C LEU A 94 -7.29 -7.44 6.42
N PRO A 95 -8.07 -7.44 7.51
CA PRO A 95 -9.36 -8.12 7.54
C PRO A 95 -10.36 -7.44 6.59
N ARG A 96 -11.35 -8.21 6.10
CA ARG A 96 -12.37 -7.72 5.16
C ARG A 96 -13.08 -6.46 5.66
N SER A 97 -13.36 -6.38 6.95
CA SER A 97 -14.10 -5.28 7.57
C SER A 97 -13.38 -3.92 7.48
N THR A 98 -12.05 -3.90 7.39
CA THR A 98 -11.26 -2.67 7.30
C THR A 98 -10.66 -2.44 5.92
N TRP A 99 -10.71 -3.42 5.01
CA TRP A 99 -10.04 -3.38 3.72
C TRP A 99 -10.43 -2.14 2.87
N ALA A 100 -11.73 -1.95 2.62
CA ALA A 100 -12.23 -0.80 1.85
C ALA A 100 -12.06 0.54 2.60
N ARG A 101 -12.13 0.52 3.94
CA ARG A 101 -11.90 1.69 4.79
C ARG A 101 -10.46 2.18 4.67
N TRP A 102 -9.47 1.27 4.67
CA TRP A 102 -8.07 1.62 4.41
C TRP A 102 -7.87 2.16 3.00
N LEU A 103 -8.49 1.54 1.99
CA LEU A 103 -8.44 2.05 0.63
C LEU A 103 -8.93 3.51 0.55
N LYS A 104 -10.06 3.82 1.23
CA LYS A 104 -10.62 5.17 1.27
C LYS A 104 -9.69 6.18 1.93
N VAL A 105 -9.15 5.86 3.09
CA VAL A 105 -8.26 6.76 3.84
C VAL A 105 -6.96 7.02 3.06
N LEU A 106 -6.37 6.00 2.45
CA LEU A 106 -5.18 6.16 1.61
C LEU A 106 -5.47 6.95 0.34
N TRP A 107 -6.65 6.76 -0.27
CA TRP A 107 -7.10 7.58 -1.39
C TRP A 107 -7.24 9.07 -1.02
N ASP A 108 -7.67 9.38 0.19
CA ASP A 108 -7.79 10.75 0.65
C ASP A 108 -6.44 11.45 0.81
N ALA A 109 -5.37 10.69 1.04
CA ALA A 109 -3.99 11.20 1.05
C ALA A 109 -3.45 11.57 -0.34
N VAL A 110 -4.07 11.10 -1.42
CA VAL A 110 -3.63 11.40 -2.79
C VAL A 110 -4.10 12.78 -3.22
N GLU A 111 -3.24 13.56 -3.85
CA GLU A 111 -3.63 14.84 -4.48
C GLU A 111 -4.38 14.64 -5.80
N PRO A 112 -5.15 15.63 -6.29
CA PRO A 112 -5.72 15.56 -7.64
C PRO A 112 -4.61 15.36 -8.70
N GLY A 113 -4.79 14.39 -9.60
CA GLY A 113 -3.80 13.98 -10.58
C GLY A 113 -2.78 12.96 -10.07
N GLY A 114 -2.66 12.80 -8.75
CA GLY A 114 -1.73 11.85 -8.12
C GLY A 114 -2.16 10.40 -8.20
N LEU A 115 -1.29 9.51 -7.73
CA LEU A 115 -1.45 8.06 -7.79
C LEU A 115 -1.48 7.42 -6.40
N LEU A 116 -2.33 6.40 -6.25
CA LEU A 116 -2.24 5.40 -5.20
C LEU A 116 -1.77 4.09 -5.83
N VAL A 117 -0.66 3.55 -5.35
CA VAL A 117 -0.15 2.23 -5.72
C VAL A 117 -0.19 1.34 -4.49
N PHE A 118 -0.88 0.21 -4.57
CA PHE A 118 -0.93 -0.76 -3.48
C PHE A 118 -0.82 -2.19 -4.00
N THR A 119 -0.45 -3.11 -3.10
CA THR A 119 -0.25 -4.53 -3.43
C THR A 119 -1.09 -5.45 -2.57
N THR A 120 -1.43 -6.63 -3.11
CA THR A 120 -2.18 -7.68 -2.42
C THR A 120 -1.54 -9.04 -2.65
N HIS A 121 -1.80 -10.03 -1.80
CA HIS A 121 -1.59 -11.43 -2.14
C HIS A 121 -2.74 -11.91 -3.03
N GLY A 122 -2.44 -12.16 -4.30
CA GLY A 122 -3.40 -12.61 -5.29
C GLY A 122 -3.61 -14.12 -5.29
N VAL A 123 -4.39 -14.60 -6.26
CA VAL A 123 -4.74 -16.04 -6.39
C VAL A 123 -3.52 -16.94 -6.55
N LYS A 124 -2.42 -16.45 -7.14
CA LYS A 124 -1.20 -17.26 -7.27
C LYS A 124 -0.50 -17.43 -5.93
N ALA A 125 -0.44 -16.39 -5.11
CA ALA A 125 0.09 -16.49 -3.75
C ALA A 125 -0.80 -17.44 -2.91
N ALA A 126 -2.13 -17.32 -3.00
CA ALA A 126 -3.07 -18.23 -2.33
C ALA A 126 -2.84 -19.69 -2.73
N ALA A 127 -2.66 -19.97 -4.04
CA ALA A 127 -2.38 -21.31 -4.54
C ALA A 127 -1.03 -21.85 -4.04
N PHE A 128 -0.01 -21.00 -3.96
CA PHE A 128 1.30 -21.41 -3.44
C PHE A 128 1.24 -21.76 -1.95
N ASP A 129 0.45 -21.03 -1.16
CA ASP A 129 0.25 -21.27 0.27
C ASP A 129 -0.87 -22.26 0.56
N HIS A 130 -1.43 -22.93 -0.47
CA HIS A 130 -2.53 -23.90 -0.36
C HIS A 130 -3.80 -23.33 0.31
N VAL A 131 -4.07 -22.05 0.10
CA VAL A 131 -5.25 -21.34 0.63
C VAL A 131 -6.37 -21.36 -0.39
N THR A 132 -7.58 -21.67 0.08
CA THR A 132 -8.82 -21.59 -0.72
C THR A 132 -9.54 -20.29 -0.38
N LEU A 133 -9.82 -19.47 -1.40
CA LEU A 133 -10.63 -18.26 -1.25
C LEU A 133 -12.11 -18.65 -1.16
N ASP A 134 -12.89 -17.83 -0.44
CA ASP A 134 -14.34 -17.98 -0.38
C ASP A 134 -15.05 -17.55 -1.69
N GLU A 135 -16.39 -17.59 -1.69
CA GLU A 135 -17.21 -17.26 -2.86
C GLU A 135 -17.03 -15.82 -3.36
N GLU A 136 -16.64 -14.89 -2.47
CA GLU A 136 -16.33 -13.50 -2.83
C GLU A 136 -14.88 -13.32 -3.30
N GLY A 137 -14.06 -14.36 -3.24
CA GLY A 137 -12.65 -14.31 -3.63
C GLY A 137 -11.74 -13.73 -2.56
N TYR A 138 -12.02 -13.99 -1.28
CA TYR A 138 -11.27 -13.47 -0.15
C TYR A 138 -10.95 -14.58 0.87
N PHE A 139 -9.82 -14.42 1.56
CA PHE A 139 -9.44 -15.24 2.73
C PHE A 139 -8.68 -14.38 3.74
N PHE A 140 -8.89 -14.65 5.02
CA PHE A 140 -8.15 -14.02 6.11
C PHE A 140 -7.85 -15.02 7.23
N ALA A 141 -6.61 -15.10 7.65
CA ALA A 141 -6.17 -15.80 8.84
C ALA A 141 -5.71 -14.80 9.89
N PRO A 142 -6.31 -14.79 11.11
CA PRO A 142 -5.93 -13.89 12.19
C PRO A 142 -4.61 -14.35 12.85
N SER A 143 -3.48 -14.04 12.21
CA SER A 143 -2.16 -14.38 12.71
C SER A 143 -1.19 -13.24 12.40
N SER A 144 -0.92 -12.39 13.39
CA SER A 144 0.03 -11.29 13.21
C SER A 144 1.47 -11.78 13.32
N GLU A 145 2.32 -11.38 12.38
CA GLU A 145 3.78 -11.52 12.48
C GLU A 145 4.36 -10.50 13.48
N SER A 146 3.60 -9.49 13.87
CA SER A 146 3.99 -8.44 14.80
C SER A 146 3.29 -8.62 16.15
N THR A 147 4.05 -8.61 17.22
CA THR A 147 3.50 -8.59 18.60
C THR A 147 2.91 -7.22 18.97
N ALA A 148 3.13 -6.20 18.16
CA ALA A 148 2.66 -4.83 18.40
C ALA A 148 1.25 -4.57 17.85
N ILE A 149 0.68 -5.50 17.05
CA ILE A 149 -0.63 -5.34 16.40
C ILE A 149 -1.48 -6.57 16.69
N ASP A 150 -2.76 -6.36 17.04
CA ASP A 150 -3.71 -7.46 17.25
C ASP A 150 -3.87 -8.27 15.95
N GLY A 151 -3.73 -9.59 16.03
CA GLY A 151 -3.91 -10.49 14.89
C GLY A 151 -5.29 -10.47 14.28
N GLN A 152 -6.33 -10.00 14.99
CA GLN A 152 -7.67 -9.79 14.45
C GLN A 152 -7.75 -8.56 13.53
N GLU A 153 -6.87 -7.58 13.72
CA GLU A 153 -6.79 -6.36 12.93
C GLU A 153 -5.72 -6.43 11.84
N TYR A 154 -4.74 -7.33 11.99
CA TYR A 154 -3.63 -7.49 11.08
C TYR A 154 -3.16 -8.96 11.04
N GLY A 155 -3.61 -9.69 10.04
CA GLY A 155 -3.31 -11.10 9.87
C GLY A 155 -2.63 -11.41 8.53
N THR A 156 -3.08 -12.48 7.88
CA THR A 156 -2.69 -12.82 6.51
C THR A 156 -3.94 -12.87 5.64
N ALA A 157 -3.98 -12.07 4.59
CA ALA A 157 -5.10 -11.98 3.68
C ALA A 157 -4.70 -12.32 2.23
N PHE A 158 -5.57 -13.00 1.53
CA PHE A 158 -5.47 -13.27 0.10
C PHE A 158 -6.74 -12.80 -0.60
N THR A 159 -6.58 -12.23 -1.80
CA THR A 159 -7.69 -11.65 -2.56
C THR A 159 -7.64 -12.11 -4.01
N SER A 160 -8.82 -12.32 -4.61
CA SER A 160 -8.92 -12.44 -6.07
C SER A 160 -8.94 -11.06 -6.72
N GLU A 161 -8.58 -10.97 -8.00
CA GLU A 161 -8.72 -9.74 -8.78
C GLU A 161 -10.17 -9.21 -8.77
N PRO A 162 -11.23 -10.02 -8.98
CA PRO A 162 -12.62 -9.55 -8.90
C PRO A 162 -12.97 -8.92 -7.55
N PHE A 163 -12.50 -9.48 -6.44
CA PHE A 163 -12.70 -8.88 -5.11
C PHE A 163 -12.09 -7.47 -5.04
N VAL A 164 -10.83 -7.31 -5.45
CA VAL A 164 -10.13 -6.02 -5.41
C VAL A 164 -10.84 -5.00 -6.30
N LEU A 165 -11.23 -5.39 -7.53
CA LEU A 165 -11.93 -4.50 -8.45
C LEU A 165 -13.29 -4.04 -7.91
N ALA A 166 -14.06 -4.93 -7.26
CA ALA A 166 -15.30 -4.57 -6.60
C ALA A 166 -15.09 -3.54 -5.47
N ARG A 167 -14.06 -3.74 -4.63
CA ARG A 167 -13.71 -2.78 -3.56
C ARG A 167 -13.25 -1.42 -4.12
N ILE A 168 -12.49 -1.41 -5.22
CA ILE A 168 -12.11 -0.17 -5.92
C ILE A 168 -13.36 0.56 -6.44
N GLU A 169 -14.27 -0.17 -7.11
CA GLU A 169 -15.50 0.42 -7.64
C GLU A 169 -16.36 1.07 -6.56
N GLU A 170 -16.61 0.34 -5.48
CA GLU A 170 -17.42 0.81 -4.35
C GLU A 170 -16.80 2.01 -3.62
N THR A 171 -15.47 2.06 -3.51
CA THR A 171 -14.78 3.05 -2.68
C THR A 171 -14.42 4.32 -3.43
N VAL A 172 -13.88 4.18 -4.65
CA VAL A 172 -13.28 5.30 -5.41
C VAL A 172 -13.71 5.36 -6.88
N GLY A 173 -14.48 4.38 -7.33
CA GLY A 173 -15.00 4.27 -8.70
C GLY A 173 -14.03 3.60 -9.68
N THR A 174 -14.56 2.78 -10.58
CA THR A 174 -13.79 2.01 -11.58
C THR A 174 -12.86 2.85 -12.45
N LYS A 175 -13.25 4.09 -12.76
CA LYS A 175 -12.45 4.99 -13.61
C LYS A 175 -11.14 5.44 -12.96
N SER A 176 -10.94 5.18 -11.67
CA SER A 176 -9.69 5.48 -10.97
C SER A 176 -8.60 4.47 -11.29
N LEU A 177 -8.92 3.21 -11.56
CA LEU A 177 -7.94 2.19 -11.95
C LEU A 177 -7.37 2.51 -13.33
N VAL A 178 -6.06 2.76 -13.39
CA VAL A 178 -5.35 3.11 -14.63
C VAL A 178 -4.36 2.04 -15.06
N HIS A 179 -3.91 1.19 -14.15
CA HIS A 179 -3.03 0.07 -14.48
C HIS A 179 -3.08 -1.00 -13.38
N GLN A 180 -2.77 -2.25 -13.75
CA GLN A 180 -2.54 -3.34 -12.80
C GLN A 180 -1.45 -4.28 -13.33
N SER A 181 -0.71 -4.90 -12.42
CA SER A 181 0.29 -5.93 -12.73
C SER A 181 0.06 -7.10 -11.79
N LEU A 182 -0.48 -8.19 -12.34
CA LEU A 182 -0.79 -9.37 -11.55
C LEU A 182 0.43 -10.29 -11.47
N VAL A 183 0.72 -10.80 -10.25
CA VAL A 183 1.77 -11.81 -9.98
C VAL A 183 3.22 -11.32 -10.13
N HIS A 184 3.46 -10.14 -10.65
CA HIS A 184 4.79 -9.68 -11.03
C HIS A 184 5.40 -8.65 -10.08
N PHE A 185 4.71 -8.29 -8.99
CA PHE A 185 5.26 -7.38 -8.00
C PHE A 185 5.82 -8.17 -6.81
N TRP A 186 6.68 -7.57 -6.04
CA TRP A 186 7.31 -8.07 -4.81
C TRP A 186 6.76 -9.44 -4.31
N ASN A 187 7.57 -10.51 -4.38
CA ASN A 187 7.21 -11.83 -3.88
C ASN A 187 5.86 -12.37 -4.43
N HIS A 188 5.62 -12.20 -5.74
CA HIS A 188 4.41 -12.64 -6.47
C HIS A 188 3.12 -11.93 -6.05
N GLN A 189 3.21 -10.72 -5.49
CA GLN A 189 2.03 -9.91 -5.21
C GLN A 189 1.43 -9.33 -6.50
N ASP A 190 0.14 -9.06 -6.45
CA ASP A 190 -0.57 -8.26 -7.43
C ASP A 190 -0.44 -6.78 -7.06
N ALA A 191 -0.25 -5.91 -8.04
CA ALA A 191 -0.15 -4.46 -7.85
C ALA A 191 -1.23 -3.73 -8.63
N TYR A 192 -1.81 -2.70 -8.03
CA TYR A 192 -2.87 -1.87 -8.59
C TYR A 192 -2.46 -0.40 -8.54
N VAL A 193 -2.71 0.32 -9.63
CA VAL A 193 -2.41 1.75 -9.77
C VAL A 193 -3.71 2.51 -9.98
N LEU A 194 -4.05 3.37 -9.03
CA LEU A 194 -5.24 4.22 -9.10
C LEU A 194 -4.82 5.68 -9.29
N ARG A 195 -5.49 6.41 -10.19
CA ARG A 195 -5.28 7.85 -10.42
C ARG A 195 -6.46 8.64 -9.91
N LYS A 196 -6.19 9.63 -9.06
CA LYS A 196 -7.19 10.59 -8.58
C LYS A 196 -7.43 11.67 -9.63
N ARG A 197 -8.67 11.79 -10.06
CA ARG A 197 -9.09 12.81 -11.03
C ARG A 197 -9.59 14.07 -10.34
#